data_dc8a13eba7650781dcc3f77fbd20cbe6
#
_entry.id   dc8a13eba7650781dcc3f77fbd20cbe6
#
_cell.length_a   1.000
_cell.length_b   1.000
_cell.length_c   1.000
_cell.angle_alpha   90.00
_cell.angle_beta   90.00
_cell.angle_gamma   90.00
#
_symmetry.space_group_name_H-M   'P 1'
#
loop_
_entity.id
_entity.type
_entity.pdbx_description
1 polymer ?
#
loop_
_entity_poly.entity_id
_entity_poly.type
_entity_poly.pdbx_seq_one_letter_code
_entity_poly.pdbx_strand_id
1 'polypeptide(L)'
;CIRDRSNYDFPGDDIPIIKGSARMALDGDKGPMGEESILKLADTLDSYIPTPERAIDQPFLMPVEDVFSISGRGTVVTGRVERGIVKVGDELEIVGIRPTQKTTCTGVEMFRKLLDQGQAGDNIGVLLRGTKREDVERGQVLAKPGTITPHTEFQAEVYVLTKEEGGRHTPFFKGYRPQFYFRTTDVTGTIELPEGVEMVMPCLLYTSDAADE
;
A
#
# COMPACT_ATOMS: atom_id res chain seq x y z
N CYS A 1 0.36 -26.74 8.42
CA CYS A 1 0.22 -25.81 7.28
C CYS A 1 -1.20 -25.73 6.70
N ILE A 2 -1.86 -26.86 6.39
CA ILE A 2 -3.25 -26.83 5.88
C ILE A 2 -4.19 -26.20 6.95
N ARG A 3 -4.13 -26.71 8.16
CA ARG A 3 -4.93 -26.22 9.28
C ARG A 3 -4.68 -24.74 9.59
N ASP A 4 -3.43 -24.27 9.51
CA ASP A 4 -3.09 -22.89 9.75
C ASP A 4 -3.70 -21.97 8.68
N ARG A 5 -3.69 -22.39 7.41
CA ARG A 5 -4.35 -21.66 6.32
C ARG A 5 -5.84 -21.55 6.51
N SER A 6 -6.50 -22.65 6.90
CA SER A 6 -7.95 -22.65 7.17
C SER A 6 -8.31 -21.74 8.36
N ASN A 7 -7.42 -21.59 9.35
CA ASN A 7 -7.62 -20.67 10.48
C ASN A 7 -7.57 -19.19 10.07
N TYR A 8 -6.96 -18.87 8.92
CA TYR A 8 -6.89 -17.53 8.35
C TYR A 8 -7.79 -17.36 7.12
N ASP A 9 -8.85 -18.15 7.02
CA ASP A 9 -9.85 -18.12 5.92
C ASP A 9 -9.27 -18.36 4.52
N PHE A 10 -8.10 -19.01 4.42
CA PHE A 10 -7.60 -19.51 3.16
C PHE A 10 -8.08 -20.95 2.92
N PRO A 11 -8.41 -21.34 1.68
CA PRO A 11 -8.87 -22.70 1.34
C PRO A 11 -7.73 -23.72 1.47
N GLY A 12 -7.34 -24.03 2.71
CA GLY A 12 -6.17 -24.83 3.03
C GLY A 12 -6.15 -26.23 2.40
N ASP A 13 -7.32 -26.84 2.19
CA ASP A 13 -7.47 -28.17 1.59
C ASP A 13 -7.41 -28.13 0.06
N ASP A 14 -7.84 -27.01 -0.56
CA ASP A 14 -7.95 -26.86 -2.02
C ASP A 14 -6.74 -26.18 -2.66
N ILE A 15 -5.86 -25.57 -1.85
CA ILE A 15 -4.65 -24.89 -2.37
C ILE A 15 -3.67 -25.91 -2.94
N PRO A 16 -3.23 -25.77 -4.21
CA PRO A 16 -2.22 -26.65 -4.78
C PRO A 16 -0.90 -26.56 -4.02
N ILE A 17 -0.34 -27.71 -3.66
CA ILE A 17 0.93 -27.83 -2.95
C ILE A 17 1.96 -28.42 -3.90
N ILE A 18 2.95 -27.61 -4.30
CA ILE A 18 4.04 -28.05 -5.17
C ILE A 18 5.26 -28.34 -4.30
N LYS A 19 5.75 -29.58 -4.41
CA LYS A 19 6.98 -30.02 -3.73
C LYS A 19 8.13 -29.99 -4.70
N GLY A 20 9.26 -29.40 -4.32
CA GLY A 20 10.44 -29.29 -5.16
C GLY A 20 11.64 -28.72 -4.40
N SER A 21 12.78 -28.70 -5.06
CA SER A 21 14.03 -28.15 -4.58
C SER A 21 14.64 -27.23 -5.63
N ALA A 22 14.61 -25.92 -5.36
CA ALA A 22 15.26 -24.93 -6.21
C ALA A 22 16.77 -25.19 -6.31
N ARG A 23 17.40 -25.73 -5.28
CA ARG A 23 18.82 -26.08 -5.29
C ARG A 23 19.12 -27.18 -6.31
N MET A 24 18.32 -28.27 -6.32
CA MET A 24 18.49 -29.35 -7.32
C MET A 24 18.28 -28.83 -8.73
N ALA A 25 17.29 -27.96 -8.95
CA ALA A 25 17.07 -27.35 -10.27
C ALA A 25 18.28 -26.50 -10.71
N LEU A 26 18.87 -25.70 -9.83
CA LEU A 26 20.08 -24.92 -10.10
C LEU A 26 21.30 -25.81 -10.39
N ASP A 27 21.41 -26.95 -9.73
CA ASP A 27 22.49 -27.95 -9.95
C ASP A 27 22.25 -28.77 -11.25
N GLY A 28 21.17 -28.50 -11.98
CA GLY A 28 20.87 -29.10 -13.28
C GLY A 28 20.05 -30.39 -13.24
N ASP A 29 19.47 -30.74 -12.09
CA ASP A 29 18.53 -31.87 -11.97
C ASP A 29 17.22 -31.54 -12.71
N LYS A 30 16.89 -32.30 -13.71
CA LYS A 30 15.67 -32.18 -14.52
C LYS A 30 14.50 -33.04 -14.02
N GLY A 31 14.68 -33.74 -12.92
CA GLY A 31 13.68 -34.64 -12.36
C GLY A 31 12.54 -33.95 -11.63
N PRO A 32 11.62 -34.77 -11.05
CA PRO A 32 10.40 -34.28 -10.40
C PRO A 32 10.61 -33.35 -9.22
N MET A 33 11.79 -33.40 -8.59
CA MET A 33 12.15 -32.52 -7.48
C MET A 33 13.02 -31.34 -7.91
N GLY A 34 13.59 -31.37 -9.12
CA GLY A 34 14.43 -30.32 -9.71
C GLY A 34 13.64 -29.38 -10.62
N GLU A 35 14.10 -29.22 -11.87
CA GLU A 35 13.55 -28.29 -12.86
C GLU A 35 12.05 -28.47 -13.11
N GLU A 36 11.59 -29.75 -13.22
CA GLU A 36 10.18 -30.06 -13.45
C GLU A 36 9.27 -29.46 -12.35
N SER A 37 9.70 -29.50 -11.09
CA SER A 37 8.93 -28.92 -9.99
C SER A 37 8.82 -27.40 -10.09
N ILE A 38 9.84 -26.72 -10.57
CA ILE A 38 9.87 -25.26 -10.76
C ILE A 38 8.96 -24.85 -11.91
N LEU A 39 9.00 -25.58 -13.04
CA LEU A 39 8.08 -25.34 -14.16
C LEU A 39 6.62 -25.55 -13.73
N LYS A 40 6.35 -26.64 -13.00
CA LYS A 40 5.02 -26.92 -12.47
C LYS A 40 4.55 -25.83 -11.50
N LEU A 41 5.45 -25.25 -10.69
CA LEU A 41 5.11 -24.11 -9.84
C LEU A 41 4.70 -22.90 -10.67
N ALA A 42 5.45 -22.56 -11.72
CA ALA A 42 5.13 -21.45 -12.62
C ALA A 42 3.76 -21.66 -13.29
N ASP A 43 3.51 -22.83 -13.88
CA ASP A 43 2.22 -23.16 -14.50
C ASP A 43 1.05 -23.09 -13.49
N THR A 44 1.30 -23.53 -12.25
CA THR A 44 0.29 -23.46 -11.18
C THR A 44 0.00 -22.04 -10.78
N LEU A 45 0.99 -21.16 -10.68
CA LEU A 45 0.80 -19.74 -10.41
C LEU A 45 -0.07 -19.08 -11.49
N ASP A 46 0.24 -19.35 -12.76
CA ASP A 46 -0.49 -18.78 -13.89
C ASP A 46 -1.94 -19.28 -13.98
N SER A 47 -2.20 -20.52 -13.62
CA SER A 47 -3.54 -21.12 -13.72
C SER A 47 -4.40 -20.94 -12.47
N TYR A 48 -3.81 -20.92 -11.29
CA TYR A 48 -4.54 -20.92 -10.02
C TYR A 48 -4.79 -19.51 -9.47
N ILE A 49 -3.83 -18.56 -9.61
CA ILE A 49 -3.98 -17.21 -9.09
C ILE A 49 -4.87 -16.40 -10.04
N PRO A 50 -6.03 -15.89 -9.55
CA PRO A 50 -6.89 -15.08 -10.39
C PRO A 50 -6.22 -13.73 -10.70
N THR A 51 -6.44 -13.24 -11.93
CA THR A 51 -6.03 -11.87 -12.29
C THR A 51 -6.79 -10.87 -11.42
N PRO A 52 -6.12 -9.98 -10.65
CA PRO A 52 -6.80 -9.03 -9.80
C PRO A 52 -7.59 -8.02 -10.62
N GLU A 53 -8.78 -7.69 -10.14
CA GLU A 53 -9.55 -6.57 -10.68
C GLU A 53 -8.84 -5.25 -10.33
N ARG A 54 -8.54 -4.46 -11.34
CA ARG A 54 -7.88 -3.17 -11.18
C ARG A 54 -8.90 -2.05 -11.20
N ALA A 55 -8.88 -1.17 -10.21
CA ALA A 55 -9.79 -0.04 -10.09
C ALA A 55 -9.43 1.11 -11.06
N ILE A 56 -9.42 0.84 -12.37
CA ILE A 56 -9.00 1.79 -13.42
C ILE A 56 -10.04 2.87 -13.68
N ASP A 57 -11.32 2.60 -13.41
CA ASP A 57 -12.44 3.53 -13.67
C ASP A 57 -12.59 4.60 -12.57
N GLN A 58 -11.82 4.51 -11.50
CA GLN A 58 -11.82 5.50 -10.42
C GLN A 58 -10.86 6.67 -10.72
N PRO A 59 -11.03 7.82 -10.05
CA PRO A 59 -10.08 8.91 -10.14
C PRO A 59 -8.68 8.48 -9.71
N PHE A 60 -7.66 8.91 -10.45
CA PHE A 60 -6.26 8.57 -10.17
C PHE A 60 -5.85 8.92 -8.75
N LEU A 61 -5.14 7.98 -8.10
CA LEU A 61 -4.51 8.16 -6.80
C LEU A 61 -3.27 7.28 -6.70
N MET A 62 -2.15 7.88 -6.31
CA MET A 62 -0.88 7.21 -6.09
C MET A 62 -0.21 7.75 -4.82
N PRO A 63 -0.07 6.95 -3.76
CA PRO A 63 0.74 7.32 -2.59
C PRO A 63 2.21 7.49 -2.96
N VAL A 64 2.84 8.52 -2.40
CA VAL A 64 4.26 8.80 -2.59
C VAL A 64 5.08 7.87 -1.72
N GLU A 65 5.93 7.05 -2.34
CA GLU A 65 6.87 6.16 -1.66
C GLU A 65 8.25 6.78 -1.55
N ASP A 66 8.74 7.36 -2.67
CA ASP A 66 10.04 8.01 -2.70
C ASP A 66 10.06 9.18 -3.69
N VAL A 67 11.02 10.09 -3.49
CA VAL A 67 11.18 11.32 -4.29
C VAL A 67 12.63 11.48 -4.74
N PHE A 68 12.82 11.56 -6.04
CA PHE A 68 14.12 11.72 -6.68
C PHE A 68 14.20 13.02 -7.48
N SER A 69 15.39 13.60 -7.55
CA SER A 69 15.70 14.70 -8.47
C SER A 69 16.57 14.18 -9.61
N ILE A 70 16.11 14.34 -10.85
CA ILE A 70 16.88 13.95 -12.02
C ILE A 70 17.37 15.22 -12.72
N SER A 71 18.70 15.37 -12.83
CA SER A 71 19.31 16.51 -13.51
C SER A 71 18.77 16.67 -14.94
N GLY A 72 18.26 17.86 -15.26
CA GLY A 72 17.68 18.19 -16.58
C GLY A 72 16.26 17.67 -16.84
N ARG A 73 15.68 16.85 -15.93
CA ARG A 73 14.33 16.32 -16.07
C ARG A 73 13.34 16.82 -15.02
N GLY A 74 13.82 17.13 -13.81
CA GLY A 74 12.98 17.61 -12.71
C GLY A 74 12.82 16.60 -11.59
N THR A 75 11.72 16.71 -10.86
CA THR A 75 11.39 15.83 -9.74
C THR A 75 10.60 14.64 -10.21
N VAL A 76 11.01 13.45 -9.79
CA VAL A 76 10.32 12.18 -10.02
C VAL A 76 9.81 11.67 -8.69
N VAL A 77 8.54 11.31 -8.67
CA VAL A 77 7.87 10.70 -7.52
C VAL A 77 7.54 9.26 -7.87
N THR A 78 7.94 8.32 -7.02
CA THR A 78 7.63 6.91 -7.23
C THR A 78 6.54 6.44 -6.27
N GLY A 79 5.76 5.46 -6.72
CA GLY A 79 4.73 4.82 -5.92
C GLY A 79 3.92 3.82 -6.73
N ARG A 80 3.12 3.05 -6.02
CA ARG A 80 2.14 2.16 -6.66
C ARG A 80 0.84 2.91 -6.89
N VAL A 81 0.35 2.88 -8.11
CA VAL A 81 -0.98 3.43 -8.43
C VAL A 81 -2.05 2.61 -7.71
N GLU A 82 -2.75 3.22 -6.77
CA GLU A 82 -3.80 2.57 -5.99
C GLU A 82 -5.08 2.41 -6.81
N ARG A 83 -5.43 3.45 -7.58
CA ARG A 83 -6.62 3.48 -8.44
C ARG A 83 -6.46 4.46 -9.58
N GLY A 84 -7.28 4.28 -10.62
CA GLY A 84 -7.34 5.15 -11.78
C GLY A 84 -6.18 4.99 -12.75
N ILE A 85 -6.08 5.97 -13.64
CA ILE A 85 -5.05 6.05 -14.69
C ILE A 85 -4.46 7.45 -14.65
N VAL A 86 -3.14 7.56 -14.83
CA VAL A 86 -2.43 8.82 -15.07
C VAL A 86 -1.78 8.79 -16.45
N LYS A 87 -1.90 9.88 -17.19
CA LYS A 87 -1.30 10.07 -18.52
C LYS A 87 -0.32 11.22 -18.51
N VAL A 88 0.61 11.19 -19.45
CA VAL A 88 1.47 12.33 -19.71
C VAL A 88 0.61 13.53 -20.14
N GLY A 89 0.78 14.66 -19.47
CA GLY A 89 -0.02 15.88 -19.68
C GLY A 89 -1.13 16.10 -18.65
N ASP A 90 -1.48 15.10 -17.84
CA ASP A 90 -2.51 15.24 -16.83
C ASP A 90 -2.13 16.25 -15.74
N GLU A 91 -3.11 17.07 -15.34
CA GLU A 91 -3.02 17.88 -14.14
C GLU A 91 -3.22 17.01 -12.91
N LEU A 92 -2.36 17.22 -11.92
CA LEU A 92 -2.34 16.47 -10.65
C LEU A 92 -2.28 17.43 -9.47
N GLU A 93 -2.70 16.93 -8.32
CA GLU A 93 -2.50 17.57 -7.02
C GLU A 93 -1.63 16.70 -6.12
N ILE A 94 -0.72 17.35 -5.39
CA ILE A 94 0.06 16.78 -4.30
C ILE A 94 -0.69 17.11 -3.02
N VAL A 95 -1.23 16.11 -2.34
CA VAL A 95 -2.14 16.29 -1.21
C VAL A 95 -1.59 15.61 0.05
N GLY A 96 -1.81 16.21 1.20
CA GLY A 96 -1.42 15.70 2.53
C GLY A 96 -0.17 16.34 3.09
N ILE A 97 -0.03 16.35 4.41
CA ILE A 97 1.09 16.86 5.22
C ILE A 97 1.31 18.38 5.06
N ARG A 98 1.31 18.87 3.83
CA ARG A 98 1.51 20.27 3.45
C ARG A 98 0.31 20.81 2.70
N PRO A 99 0.20 22.14 2.51
CA PRO A 99 -0.84 22.71 1.66
C PRO A 99 -0.83 22.09 0.27
N THR A 100 -2.01 21.75 -0.24
CA THR A 100 -2.18 21.14 -1.54
C THR A 100 -1.54 21.97 -2.66
N GLN A 101 -0.73 21.34 -3.49
CA GLN A 101 -0.04 21.95 -4.62
C GLN A 101 -0.51 21.34 -5.93
N LYS A 102 -0.65 22.16 -6.96
CA LYS A 102 -0.95 21.70 -8.32
C LYS A 102 0.34 21.47 -9.11
N THR A 103 0.35 20.43 -9.89
CA THR A 103 1.47 20.06 -10.77
C THR A 103 0.93 19.40 -12.05
N THR A 104 1.82 19.08 -12.98
CA THR A 104 1.48 18.39 -14.22
C THR A 104 2.40 17.17 -14.36
N CYS A 105 1.84 16.04 -14.76
CA CYS A 105 2.59 14.86 -15.15
C CYS A 105 3.31 15.13 -16.48
N THR A 106 4.63 15.15 -16.51
CA THR A 106 5.41 15.33 -17.74
C THR A 106 6.01 14.05 -18.28
N GLY A 107 5.89 12.96 -17.55
CA GLY A 107 6.35 11.65 -17.98
C GLY A 107 5.97 10.58 -16.97
N VAL A 108 5.77 9.37 -17.47
CA VAL A 108 5.55 8.16 -16.68
C VAL A 108 6.64 7.17 -17.04
N GLU A 109 7.26 6.57 -16.03
CA GLU A 109 8.35 5.62 -16.22
C GLU A 109 8.14 4.37 -15.36
N MET A 110 8.37 3.20 -15.95
CA MET A 110 8.38 1.91 -15.24
C MET A 110 9.52 1.05 -15.78
N PHE A 111 10.35 0.49 -14.87
CA PHE A 111 11.51 -0.33 -15.22
C PHE A 111 12.44 0.33 -16.25
N ARG A 112 12.70 1.63 -16.10
CA ARG A 112 13.53 2.46 -17.01
C ARG A 112 12.96 2.59 -18.44
N LYS A 113 11.67 2.32 -18.62
CA LYS A 113 10.96 2.54 -19.88
C LYS A 113 9.95 3.67 -19.71
N LEU A 114 9.94 4.60 -20.65
CA LEU A 114 8.91 5.63 -20.72
C LEU A 114 7.60 5.02 -21.20
N LEU A 115 6.53 5.39 -20.54
CA LEU A 115 5.18 4.98 -20.83
C LEU A 115 4.31 6.20 -21.14
N ASP A 116 3.27 6.01 -21.94
CA ASP A 116 2.27 7.06 -22.20
C ASP A 116 1.31 7.22 -21.01
N GLN A 117 1.11 6.16 -20.24
CA GLN A 117 0.22 6.14 -19.07
C GLN A 117 0.67 5.08 -18.03
N GLY A 118 0.21 5.28 -16.80
CA GLY A 118 0.25 4.28 -15.72
C GLY A 118 -1.14 4.05 -15.16
N GLN A 119 -1.44 2.84 -14.69
CA GLN A 119 -2.77 2.45 -14.23
C GLN A 119 -2.71 1.73 -12.88
N ALA A 120 -3.88 1.60 -12.26
CA ALA A 120 -4.04 0.90 -10.98
C ALA A 120 -3.28 -0.44 -10.94
N GLY A 121 -2.49 -0.63 -9.88
CA GLY A 121 -1.62 -1.80 -9.68
C GLY A 121 -0.20 -1.65 -10.22
N ASP A 122 0.08 -0.66 -11.06
CA ASP A 122 1.42 -0.42 -11.58
C ASP A 122 2.28 0.31 -10.55
N ASN A 123 3.55 -0.06 -10.45
CA ASN A 123 4.55 0.69 -9.69
C ASN A 123 5.35 1.55 -10.66
N ILE A 124 5.15 2.87 -10.57
CA ILE A 124 5.65 3.83 -11.56
C ILE A 124 6.40 4.99 -10.93
N GLY A 125 7.23 5.64 -11.74
CA GLY A 125 7.77 6.96 -11.48
C GLY A 125 7.03 8.01 -12.30
N VAL A 126 6.53 9.06 -11.66
CA VAL A 126 5.84 10.18 -12.30
C VAL A 126 6.74 11.41 -12.26
N LEU A 127 7.03 11.97 -13.42
CA LEU A 127 7.77 13.22 -13.54
C LEU A 127 6.82 14.39 -13.35
N LEU A 128 7.19 15.32 -12.47
CA LEU A 128 6.37 16.47 -12.10
C LEU A 128 6.96 17.77 -12.62
N ARG A 129 6.11 18.63 -13.20
CA ARG A 129 6.50 19.95 -13.70
C ARG A 129 6.53 20.98 -12.58
N GLY A 130 7.63 21.75 -12.50
CA GLY A 130 7.72 22.91 -11.61
C GLY A 130 7.74 22.58 -10.12
N THR A 131 7.86 21.31 -9.78
CA THR A 131 7.91 20.83 -8.39
C THR A 131 9.36 20.52 -8.02
N LYS A 132 9.83 21.09 -6.93
CA LYS A 132 11.17 20.77 -6.39
C LYS A 132 11.08 19.53 -5.50
N ARG A 133 12.25 18.88 -5.28
CA ARG A 133 12.32 17.70 -4.41
C ARG A 133 11.86 17.99 -2.97
N GLU A 134 12.19 19.18 -2.47
CA GLU A 134 11.79 19.63 -1.14
C GLU A 134 10.31 19.95 -0.97
N ASP A 135 9.55 20.06 -2.07
CA ASP A 135 8.12 20.35 -2.05
C ASP A 135 7.26 19.08 -1.87
N VAL A 136 7.85 17.91 -2.08
CA VAL A 136 7.17 16.61 -2.00
C VAL A 136 7.90 15.71 -1.03
N GLU A 137 7.14 14.96 -0.23
CA GLU A 137 7.69 14.00 0.70
C GLU A 137 6.85 12.72 0.77
N ARG A 138 7.48 11.67 1.25
CA ARG A 138 6.81 10.39 1.51
C ARG A 138 5.62 10.59 2.44
N GLY A 139 4.49 9.93 2.12
CA GLY A 139 3.26 10.05 2.87
C GLY A 139 2.22 10.96 2.23
N GLN A 140 2.65 11.89 1.37
CA GLN A 140 1.72 12.61 0.51
C GLN A 140 1.16 11.69 -0.58
N VAL A 141 0.14 12.13 -1.27
CA VAL A 141 -0.44 11.41 -2.41
C VAL A 141 -0.50 12.30 -3.64
N LEU A 142 -0.26 11.72 -4.82
CA LEU A 142 -0.63 12.31 -6.09
C LEU A 142 -2.05 11.89 -6.42
N ALA A 143 -2.89 12.85 -6.76
CA ALA A 143 -4.28 12.58 -7.07
C ALA A 143 -4.78 13.45 -8.24
N LYS A 144 -5.88 13.01 -8.87
CA LYS A 144 -6.62 13.86 -9.80
C LYS A 144 -7.17 15.07 -9.04
N PRO A 145 -7.08 16.29 -9.60
CA PRO A 145 -7.51 17.50 -8.90
C PRO A 145 -8.93 17.43 -8.32
N GLY A 146 -9.07 17.87 -7.08
CA GLY A 146 -10.37 17.94 -6.38
C GLY A 146 -11.02 16.62 -6.01
N THR A 147 -10.32 15.50 -6.10
CA THR A 147 -10.90 14.17 -5.83
C THR A 147 -10.69 13.67 -4.41
N ILE A 148 -9.76 14.27 -3.68
CA ILE A 148 -9.48 13.94 -2.27
C ILE A 148 -9.25 15.19 -1.46
N THR A 149 -9.56 15.11 -0.17
CA THR A 149 -9.32 16.17 0.82
C THR A 149 -8.55 15.54 1.98
N PRO A 150 -7.47 16.17 2.47
CA PRO A 150 -6.80 15.71 3.68
C PRO A 150 -7.67 15.97 4.90
N HIS A 151 -7.64 15.07 5.87
CA HIS A 151 -8.36 15.17 7.13
C HIS A 151 -7.38 15.01 8.28
N THR A 152 -7.54 15.82 9.32
CA THR A 152 -6.77 15.74 10.57
C THR A 152 -7.55 15.02 11.68
N GLU A 153 -8.87 14.89 11.51
CA GLU A 153 -9.75 14.18 12.43
C GLU A 153 -10.57 13.15 11.68
N PHE A 154 -10.71 11.96 12.25
CA PHE A 154 -11.51 10.89 11.68
C PHE A 154 -12.04 9.94 12.75
N GLN A 155 -13.12 9.24 12.44
CA GLN A 155 -13.66 8.17 13.26
C GLN A 155 -13.25 6.81 12.71
N ALA A 156 -12.87 5.90 13.59
CA ALA A 156 -12.46 4.57 13.21
C ALA A 156 -13.03 3.51 14.13
N GLU A 157 -13.34 2.37 13.57
CA GLU A 157 -13.60 1.15 14.29
C GLU A 157 -12.28 0.40 14.46
N VAL A 158 -11.88 0.12 15.70
CA VAL A 158 -10.56 -0.41 16.03
C VAL A 158 -10.69 -1.78 16.68
N TYR A 159 -10.06 -2.78 16.09
CA TYR A 159 -9.85 -4.08 16.72
C TYR A 159 -8.49 -4.08 17.43
N VAL A 160 -8.52 -4.28 18.75
CA VAL A 160 -7.30 -4.29 19.57
C VAL A 160 -6.80 -5.72 19.70
N LEU A 161 -5.67 -6.02 19.07
CA LEU A 161 -5.04 -7.35 19.11
C LEU A 161 -4.77 -7.82 20.54
N THR A 162 -5.02 -9.10 20.78
CA THR A 162 -4.72 -9.78 22.04
C THR A 162 -3.23 -10.02 22.21
N LYS A 163 -2.81 -10.37 23.41
CA LYS A 163 -1.43 -10.81 23.68
C LYS A 163 -1.03 -12.03 22.84
N GLU A 164 -1.96 -12.96 22.63
CA GLU A 164 -1.72 -14.19 21.85
C GLU A 164 -1.53 -13.91 20.37
N GLU A 165 -2.18 -12.86 19.86
CA GLU A 165 -2.01 -12.35 18.48
C GLU A 165 -0.78 -11.44 18.32
N GLY A 166 0.05 -11.29 19.37
CA GLY A 166 1.20 -10.40 19.36
C GLY A 166 0.89 -8.95 19.70
N GLY A 167 -0.33 -8.68 20.17
CA GLY A 167 -0.77 -7.36 20.59
C GLY A 167 -0.40 -7.01 22.03
N ARG A 168 -0.98 -5.93 22.50
CA ARG A 168 -0.73 -5.44 23.86
C ARG A 168 -1.52 -6.24 24.89
N HIS A 169 -1.00 -6.28 26.12
CA HIS A 169 -1.63 -6.96 27.25
C HIS A 169 -2.13 -5.99 28.34
N THR A 170 -1.96 -4.68 28.12
CA THR A 170 -2.40 -3.64 29.04
C THR A 170 -3.44 -2.76 28.37
N PRO A 171 -4.43 -2.24 29.12
CA PRO A 171 -5.38 -1.29 28.58
C PRO A 171 -4.71 0.03 28.18
N PHE A 172 -5.38 0.82 27.35
CA PHE A 172 -5.03 2.21 27.14
C PHE A 172 -6.23 3.13 27.47
N PHE A 173 -5.93 4.36 27.76
CA PHE A 173 -6.89 5.37 28.24
C PHE A 173 -7.06 6.47 27.21
N LYS A 174 -8.09 7.31 27.42
CA LYS A 174 -8.29 8.54 26.67
C LYS A 174 -7.01 9.37 26.60
N GLY A 175 -6.71 9.92 25.43
CA GLY A 175 -5.48 10.67 25.19
C GLY A 175 -4.25 9.81 24.93
N TYR A 176 -4.42 8.50 24.70
CA TYR A 176 -3.32 7.64 24.25
C TYR A 176 -2.82 8.08 22.88
N ARG A 177 -1.49 8.19 22.74
CA ARG A 177 -0.83 8.68 21.51
C ARG A 177 0.00 7.61 20.84
N PRO A 178 -0.61 6.73 20.03
CA PRO A 178 0.12 5.77 19.22
C PRO A 178 0.60 6.37 17.90
N GLN A 179 1.42 5.62 17.19
CA GLN A 179 1.69 5.87 15.79
C GLN A 179 0.61 5.18 14.93
N PHE A 180 0.05 5.93 14.01
CA PHE A 180 -0.88 5.46 12.99
C PHE A 180 -0.13 5.33 11.68
N TYR A 181 -0.35 4.24 10.98
CA TYR A 181 0.27 3.98 9.68
C TYR A 181 -0.78 4.16 8.58
N PHE A 182 -0.60 5.20 7.78
CA PHE A 182 -1.45 5.50 6.63
C PHE A 182 -0.67 5.36 5.34
N ARG A 183 -1.01 4.38 4.50
CA ARG A 183 -0.32 4.12 3.24
C ARG A 183 1.21 4.04 3.41
N THR A 184 1.92 5.13 3.09
CA THR A 184 3.38 5.16 3.05
C THR A 184 4.02 5.95 4.19
N THR A 185 3.22 6.49 5.12
CA THR A 185 3.72 7.27 6.25
C THR A 185 3.17 6.79 7.59
N ASP A 186 3.83 7.17 8.65
CA ASP A 186 3.39 7.04 10.02
C ASP A 186 3.17 8.43 10.64
N VAL A 187 2.10 8.57 11.40
CA VAL A 187 1.71 9.82 12.05
C VAL A 187 1.40 9.55 13.51
N THR A 188 1.84 10.40 14.39
CA THR A 188 1.46 10.34 15.80
C THR A 188 0.12 11.03 15.97
N GLY A 189 -0.90 10.30 16.41
CA GLY A 189 -2.23 10.86 16.67
C GLY A 189 -2.68 10.61 18.09
N THR A 190 -3.69 11.36 18.53
CA THR A 190 -4.30 11.20 19.85
C THR A 190 -5.64 10.47 19.70
N ILE A 191 -5.87 9.46 20.54
CA ILE A 191 -7.14 8.72 20.55
C ILE A 191 -8.10 9.40 21.53
N GLU A 192 -9.24 9.83 21.01
CA GLU A 192 -10.40 10.24 21.81
C GLU A 192 -11.37 9.05 21.89
N LEU A 193 -11.80 8.72 23.11
CA LEU A 193 -12.74 7.63 23.35
C LEU A 193 -14.17 8.19 23.42
N PRO A 194 -15.19 7.40 23.02
CA PRO A 194 -16.60 7.79 23.16
C PRO A 194 -16.98 8.14 24.61
N GLU A 195 -18.02 8.94 24.77
CA GLU A 195 -18.54 9.28 26.10
C GLU A 195 -18.88 8.01 26.92
N GLY A 196 -18.42 8.00 28.17
CA GLY A 196 -18.63 6.86 29.09
C GLY A 196 -17.60 5.72 28.96
N VAL A 197 -16.66 5.83 28.03
CA VAL A 197 -15.54 4.88 27.90
C VAL A 197 -14.27 5.51 28.47
N GLU A 198 -13.78 5.00 29.58
CA GLU A 198 -12.55 5.50 30.22
C GLU A 198 -11.31 4.77 29.75
N MET A 199 -11.44 3.50 29.38
CA MET A 199 -10.33 2.67 28.91
C MET A 199 -10.75 1.64 27.86
N VAL A 200 -9.79 1.21 27.07
CA VAL A 200 -9.97 0.14 26.07
C VAL A 200 -9.10 -1.05 26.46
N MET A 201 -9.73 -2.21 26.55
CA MET A 201 -9.06 -3.48 26.81
C MET A 201 -8.69 -4.19 25.50
N PRO A 202 -7.61 -4.98 25.46
CA PRO A 202 -7.38 -5.91 24.37
C PRO A 202 -8.57 -6.86 24.14
N CYS A 203 -8.79 -7.32 22.92
CA CYS A 203 -9.88 -8.23 22.48
C CYS A 203 -11.26 -7.58 22.26
N LEU A 204 -11.40 -6.28 22.30
CA LEU A 204 -12.68 -5.62 22.07
C LEU A 204 -12.66 -4.74 20.84
N LEU A 205 -13.78 -4.67 20.14
CA LEU A 205 -14.01 -3.77 19.02
C LEU A 205 -14.53 -2.44 19.56
N TYR A 206 -13.89 -1.34 19.21
CA TYR A 206 -14.27 0.00 19.65
C TYR A 206 -14.39 0.96 18.48
N THR A 207 -15.31 1.90 18.57
CA THR A 207 -15.37 3.07 17.71
C THR A 207 -14.71 4.23 18.43
N SER A 208 -13.74 4.88 17.82
CA SER A 208 -13.01 6.01 18.41
C SER A 208 -12.82 7.15 17.43
N ASP A 209 -12.69 8.36 17.96
CA ASP A 209 -12.24 9.51 17.21
C ASP A 209 -10.71 9.64 17.36
N ALA A 210 -10.02 9.95 16.28
CA ALA A 210 -8.60 10.20 16.29
C ALA A 210 -8.30 11.54 15.60
N ALA A 211 -7.43 12.33 16.22
CA ALA A 211 -6.95 13.60 15.68
C ALA A 211 -5.43 13.56 15.49
N ASP A 212 -4.97 14.07 14.36
CA ASP A 212 -3.55 14.28 14.06
C ASP A 212 -3.14 15.68 14.55
N GLU A 213 -1.95 15.78 15.15
CA GLU A 213 -1.26 17.05 15.44
C GLU A 213 -0.17 17.34 14.39
#